data_61bdbedfaea8ecf9d9238ed35d0a3826
#
_entry.id   61bdbedfaea8ecf9d9238ed35d0a3826
#
_cell.length_a   1.000
_cell.length_b   1.000
_cell.length_c   1.000
_cell.angle_alpha   90.00
_cell.angle_beta   90.00
_cell.angle_gamma   90.00
#
_symmetry.space_group_name_H-M   'P 1'
#
loop_
_entity.id
_entity.type
_entity.pdbx_description
1 polymer ?
#
loop_
_entity_poly.entity_id
_entity_poly.type
_entity_poly.pdbx_seq_one_letter_code
_entity_poly.pdbx_strand_id
1 'polypeptide(L)'
;ILIMSPIFLILYRSVIHGDTGVLTLQNFAHFFAKKFYWGTMVNSLKVTVVSTILSAALGLPLAYLMRSVKIKGSSFLNILIVISYLSPPFIGAYAWIQMLGRQGVITQFLNDTFGLHYGGVYGFAGIVLAFTLQSFPLVYIYVSGALKNLDNSLNEAAESLGCSRMGRIWKIIVPLVMPTLLASSMLVFMRVFADFGTPMLIGEGYKTLPVLIYNQFMGEVSGDDGFAAAICCIVIGLT
;
A
#
# COMPACT_ATOMS: atom_id res chain seq x y z
N ILE A 1 -22.77 16.24 4.64
CA ILE A 1 -23.43 15.80 5.89
C ILE A 1 -23.18 14.31 6.12
N LEU A 2 -23.48 13.41 5.15
CA LEU A 2 -23.34 11.96 5.29
C LEU A 2 -21.93 11.46 5.60
N ILE A 3 -20.89 12.11 5.11
CA ILE A 3 -19.48 11.72 5.35
C ILE A 3 -18.95 12.35 6.66
N MET A 4 -19.37 13.57 6.97
CA MET A 4 -18.88 14.27 8.16
C MET A 4 -19.51 13.73 9.46
N SER A 5 -20.74 13.23 9.41
CA SER A 5 -21.43 12.68 10.58
C SER A 5 -20.69 11.50 11.24
N PRO A 6 -20.24 10.46 10.50
CA PRO A 6 -19.47 9.36 11.10
C PRO A 6 -18.12 9.82 11.67
N ILE A 7 -17.41 10.74 10.97
CA ILE A 7 -16.13 11.26 11.45
C ILE A 7 -16.32 12.00 12.78
N PHE A 8 -17.35 12.84 12.86
CA PHE A 8 -17.67 13.57 14.09
C PHE A 8 -18.02 12.61 15.24
N LEU A 9 -18.76 11.54 14.94
CA LEU A 9 -19.12 10.52 15.93
C LEU A 9 -17.88 9.77 16.44
N ILE A 10 -16.93 9.43 15.56
CA ILE A 10 -15.68 8.78 15.92
C ILE A 10 -14.85 9.72 16.80
N LEU A 11 -14.70 10.99 16.43
CA LEU A 11 -14.01 12.00 17.23
C LEU A 11 -14.66 12.16 18.61
N TYR A 12 -15.97 12.24 18.67
CA TYR A 12 -16.73 12.35 19.92
C TYR A 12 -16.51 11.15 20.82
N ARG A 13 -16.64 9.93 20.29
CA ARG A 13 -16.44 8.69 21.05
C ARG A 13 -14.99 8.47 21.49
N SER A 14 -14.02 8.97 20.75
CA SER A 14 -12.60 8.82 21.09
C SER A 14 -12.20 9.54 22.38
N VAL A 15 -12.91 10.63 22.72
CA VAL A 15 -12.65 11.46 23.91
C VAL A 15 -13.64 11.22 25.07
N ILE A 16 -14.57 10.27 24.93
CA ILE A 16 -15.51 9.92 25.99
C ILE A 16 -15.14 8.58 26.58
N HIS A 17 -15.14 8.50 27.93
CA HIS A 17 -15.04 7.23 28.63
C HIS A 17 -16.40 6.50 28.57
N GLY A 18 -16.41 5.27 28.05
CA GLY A 18 -17.63 4.51 27.72
C GLY A 18 -18.63 4.40 28.86
N ASP A 19 -18.17 4.21 30.10
CA ASP A 19 -19.02 3.97 31.28
C ASP A 19 -19.48 5.25 32.01
N THR A 20 -18.72 6.33 31.93
CA THR A 20 -18.95 7.52 32.74
C THR A 20 -19.41 8.75 31.96
N GLY A 21 -19.31 8.75 30.62
CA GLY A 21 -19.66 9.89 29.77
C GLY A 21 -18.76 11.13 29.97
N VAL A 22 -17.67 11.00 30.74
CA VAL A 22 -16.72 12.09 31.02
C VAL A 22 -15.72 12.21 29.90
N LEU A 23 -15.43 13.46 29.50
CA LEU A 23 -14.38 13.77 28.53
C LEU A 23 -13.01 13.38 29.11
N THR A 24 -12.30 12.51 28.41
CA THR A 24 -10.99 12.01 28.85
C THR A 24 -10.09 11.69 27.67
N LEU A 25 -8.79 11.86 27.84
CA LEU A 25 -7.76 11.42 26.87
C LEU A 25 -7.14 10.07 27.25
N GLN A 26 -7.75 9.33 28.19
CA GLN A 26 -7.21 8.05 28.66
C GLN A 26 -7.06 7.01 27.53
N ASN A 27 -7.97 7.00 26.56
CA ASN A 27 -7.89 6.10 25.41
C ASN A 27 -6.60 6.30 24.61
N PHE A 28 -6.22 7.56 24.40
CA PHE A 28 -4.95 7.89 23.73
C PHE A 28 -3.75 7.54 24.61
N ALA A 29 -3.79 7.87 25.90
CA ALA A 29 -2.73 7.50 26.85
C ALA A 29 -2.54 5.99 26.92
N HIS A 30 -3.62 5.22 26.94
CA HIS A 30 -3.60 3.75 26.94
C HIS A 30 -2.95 3.20 25.65
N PHE A 31 -3.22 3.81 24.49
CA PHE A 31 -2.58 3.41 23.23
C PHE A 31 -1.06 3.57 23.28
N PHE A 32 -0.57 4.73 23.76
CA PHE A 32 0.86 4.99 23.82
C PHE A 32 1.57 4.28 24.99
N ALA A 33 0.87 3.94 26.05
CA ALA A 33 1.45 3.25 27.21
C ALA A 33 1.78 1.77 26.93
N LYS A 34 1.01 1.09 26.07
CA LYS A 34 1.23 -0.33 25.79
C LYS A 34 2.10 -0.53 24.56
N LYS A 35 3.27 -1.14 24.74
CA LYS A 35 4.22 -1.50 23.66
C LYS A 35 3.58 -2.26 22.51
N PHE A 36 2.54 -3.05 22.79
CA PHE A 36 1.80 -3.80 21.75
C PHE A 36 1.13 -2.86 20.74
N TYR A 37 0.39 -1.83 21.22
CA TYR A 37 -0.34 -0.91 20.34
C TYR A 37 0.60 -0.01 19.55
N TRP A 38 1.62 0.54 20.21
CA TRP A 38 2.68 1.26 19.52
C TRP A 38 3.38 0.41 18.45
N GLY A 39 3.63 -0.88 18.78
CA GLY A 39 4.21 -1.83 17.85
C GLY A 39 3.37 -2.01 16.58
N THR A 40 2.02 -2.07 16.68
CA THR A 40 1.15 -2.18 15.51
C THR A 40 1.21 -0.93 14.60
N MET A 41 1.36 0.26 15.20
CA MET A 41 1.56 1.50 14.44
C MET A 41 2.88 1.48 13.67
N VAL A 42 3.97 1.12 14.32
CA VAL A 42 5.28 0.99 13.69
C VAL A 42 5.26 -0.06 12.57
N ASN A 43 4.56 -1.18 12.79
CA ASN A 43 4.37 -2.21 11.78
C ASN A 43 3.61 -1.69 10.56
N SER A 44 2.52 -0.97 10.77
CA SER A 44 1.76 -0.35 9.68
C SER A 44 2.62 0.62 8.88
N LEU A 45 3.36 1.51 9.56
CA LEU A 45 4.25 2.46 8.89
C LEU A 45 5.35 1.75 8.09
N LYS A 46 5.99 0.72 8.67
CA LYS A 46 7.03 -0.07 7.97
C LYS A 46 6.48 -0.71 6.69
N VAL A 47 5.36 -1.42 6.79
CA VAL A 47 4.71 -2.04 5.63
C VAL A 47 4.38 -0.99 4.57
N THR A 48 3.73 0.09 4.99
CA THR A 48 3.28 1.14 4.07
C THR A 48 4.43 1.82 3.35
N VAL A 49 5.46 2.24 4.08
CA VAL A 49 6.64 2.91 3.49
C VAL A 49 7.36 1.98 2.52
N VAL A 50 7.64 0.74 2.95
CA VAL A 50 8.37 -0.22 2.10
C VAL A 50 7.56 -0.57 0.84
N SER A 51 6.27 -0.85 0.99
CA SER A 51 5.39 -1.16 -0.16
C SER A 51 5.26 0.03 -1.12
N THR A 52 5.17 1.26 -0.60
CA THR A 52 5.11 2.47 -1.42
C THR A 52 6.40 2.67 -2.23
N ILE A 53 7.55 2.52 -1.59
CA ILE A 53 8.85 2.64 -2.28
C ILE A 53 9.00 1.57 -3.35
N LEU A 54 8.66 0.32 -3.05
CA LEU A 54 8.74 -0.77 -4.01
C LEU A 54 7.74 -0.60 -5.16
N SER A 55 6.52 -0.12 -4.89
CA SER A 55 5.53 0.19 -5.92
C SER A 55 6.00 1.30 -6.86
N ALA A 56 6.64 2.34 -6.32
CA ALA A 56 7.25 3.39 -7.11
C ALA A 56 8.46 2.88 -7.94
N ALA A 57 9.30 2.04 -7.32
CA ALA A 57 10.45 1.43 -7.95
C ALA A 57 10.08 0.46 -9.10
N LEU A 58 8.90 -0.15 -9.06
CA LEU A 58 8.38 -0.98 -10.14
C LEU A 58 7.60 -0.16 -11.18
N GLY A 59 6.73 0.74 -10.71
CA GLY A 59 5.81 1.50 -11.58
C GLY A 59 6.52 2.49 -12.49
N LEU A 60 7.51 3.23 -11.97
CA LEU A 60 8.26 4.22 -12.75
C LEU A 60 9.08 3.59 -13.90
N PRO A 61 9.95 2.57 -13.67
CA PRO A 61 10.68 1.95 -14.77
C PRO A 61 9.77 1.26 -15.78
N LEU A 62 8.70 0.62 -15.32
CA LEU A 62 7.74 -0.03 -16.22
C LEU A 62 7.05 0.99 -17.13
N ALA A 63 6.60 2.13 -16.58
CA ALA A 63 6.00 3.21 -17.35
C ALA A 63 6.98 3.78 -18.40
N TYR A 64 8.24 3.96 -18.00
CA TYR A 64 9.28 4.41 -18.90
C TYR A 64 9.59 3.39 -20.01
N LEU A 65 9.73 2.11 -19.68
CA LEU A 65 9.99 1.03 -20.65
C LEU A 65 8.86 0.91 -21.67
N MET A 66 7.60 0.92 -21.23
CA MET A 66 6.44 0.83 -22.10
C MET A 66 6.32 2.01 -23.10
N ARG A 67 6.90 3.18 -22.74
CA ARG A 67 6.97 4.34 -23.62
C ARG A 67 8.19 4.31 -24.53
N SER A 68 9.35 3.92 -24.01
CA SER A 68 10.65 4.01 -24.73
C SER A 68 10.86 2.88 -25.72
N VAL A 69 10.20 1.74 -25.52
CA VAL A 69 10.37 0.55 -26.36
C VAL A 69 9.06 0.24 -27.07
N LYS A 70 9.12 0.04 -28.40
CA LYS A 70 7.96 -0.44 -29.18
C LYS A 70 7.74 -1.92 -28.91
N ILE A 71 6.99 -2.22 -27.85
CA ILE A 71 6.66 -3.59 -27.47
C ILE A 71 5.43 -4.05 -28.26
N LYS A 72 5.56 -5.17 -29.00
CA LYS A 72 4.40 -5.80 -29.64
C LYS A 72 3.42 -6.26 -28.56
N GLY A 73 2.16 -5.81 -28.63
CA GLY A 73 1.15 -6.13 -27.59
C GLY A 73 1.14 -5.17 -26.39
N SER A 74 1.80 -4.03 -26.45
CA SER A 74 1.80 -3.03 -25.37
C SER A 74 0.39 -2.62 -24.92
N SER A 75 -0.56 -2.51 -25.85
CA SER A 75 -1.96 -2.23 -25.52
C SER A 75 -2.59 -3.30 -24.65
N PHE A 76 -2.33 -4.56 -24.93
CA PHE A 76 -2.82 -5.69 -24.13
C PHE A 76 -2.21 -5.69 -22.73
N LEU A 77 -0.89 -5.46 -22.61
CA LEU A 77 -0.21 -5.33 -21.32
C LEU A 77 -0.76 -4.15 -20.50
N ASN A 78 -1.01 -3.00 -21.13
CA ASN A 78 -1.64 -1.86 -20.47
C ASN A 78 -3.03 -2.21 -19.90
N ILE A 79 -3.85 -2.93 -20.68
CA ILE A 79 -5.17 -3.38 -20.23
C ILE A 79 -5.04 -4.32 -19.03
N LEU A 80 -4.12 -5.28 -19.06
CA LEU A 80 -3.87 -6.20 -17.95
C LEU A 80 -3.45 -5.46 -16.66
N ILE A 81 -2.55 -4.48 -16.79
CA ILE A 81 -2.10 -3.67 -15.65
C ILE A 81 -3.28 -2.88 -15.05
N VAL A 82 -4.12 -2.27 -15.89
CA VAL A 82 -5.30 -1.52 -15.42
C VAL A 82 -6.32 -2.45 -14.77
N ILE A 83 -6.60 -3.61 -15.34
CA ILE A 83 -7.52 -4.58 -14.76
C ILE A 83 -7.00 -5.10 -13.41
N SER A 84 -5.70 -5.34 -13.28
CA SER A 84 -5.13 -5.81 -12.00
C SER A 84 -5.33 -4.79 -10.88
N TYR A 85 -5.33 -3.49 -11.19
CA TYR A 85 -5.61 -2.43 -10.22
C TYR A 85 -7.07 -2.39 -9.75
N LEU A 86 -8.00 -2.80 -10.61
CA LEU A 86 -9.44 -2.80 -10.30
C LEU A 86 -9.86 -3.99 -9.40
N SER A 87 -8.95 -4.94 -9.16
CA SER A 87 -9.24 -6.10 -8.31
C SER A 87 -9.51 -5.67 -6.86
N PRO A 88 -10.57 -6.18 -6.21
CA PRO A 88 -10.82 -5.93 -4.79
C PRO A 88 -9.66 -6.46 -3.92
N PRO A 89 -9.28 -5.75 -2.85
CA PRO A 89 -8.12 -6.10 -2.01
C PRO A 89 -8.14 -7.54 -1.48
N PHE A 90 -9.28 -8.02 -0.99
CA PHE A 90 -9.42 -9.38 -0.48
C PHE A 90 -9.19 -10.46 -1.52
N ILE A 91 -9.68 -10.26 -2.76
CA ILE A 91 -9.51 -11.21 -3.85
C ILE A 91 -8.04 -11.28 -4.24
N GLY A 92 -7.35 -10.13 -4.31
CA GLY A 92 -5.92 -10.09 -4.58
C GLY A 92 -5.10 -10.83 -3.51
N ALA A 93 -5.36 -10.58 -2.23
CA ALA A 93 -4.69 -11.26 -1.13
C ALA A 93 -4.92 -12.77 -1.15
N TYR A 94 -6.17 -13.21 -1.38
CA TYR A 94 -6.52 -14.62 -1.48
C TYR A 94 -5.84 -15.30 -2.68
N ALA A 95 -5.77 -14.64 -3.84
CA ALA A 95 -5.06 -15.15 -5.00
C ALA A 95 -3.56 -15.37 -4.70
N TRP A 96 -2.91 -14.46 -3.97
CA TRP A 96 -1.53 -14.62 -3.53
C TRP A 96 -1.34 -15.80 -2.58
N ILE A 97 -2.29 -16.04 -1.67
CA ILE A 97 -2.28 -17.22 -0.79
C ILE A 97 -2.39 -18.50 -1.62
N GLN A 98 -3.27 -18.55 -2.62
CA GLN A 98 -3.45 -19.72 -3.49
C GLN A 98 -2.20 -20.00 -4.34
N MET A 99 -1.47 -18.96 -4.73
CA MET A 99 -0.26 -19.11 -5.56
C MET A 99 0.99 -19.39 -4.72
N LEU A 100 1.21 -18.62 -3.66
CA LEU A 100 2.47 -18.55 -2.90
C LEU A 100 2.30 -18.93 -1.42
N GLY A 101 1.11 -19.33 -0.97
CA GLY A 101 0.87 -19.83 0.38
C GLY A 101 1.58 -21.16 0.64
N ARG A 102 1.48 -21.70 1.85
CA ARG A 102 2.13 -22.99 2.22
C ARG A 102 1.78 -24.15 1.31
N GLN A 103 0.54 -24.19 0.83
CA GLN A 103 0.04 -25.16 -0.13
C GLN A 103 -0.20 -24.56 -1.52
N GLY A 104 0.40 -23.41 -1.79
CA GLY A 104 0.23 -22.70 -3.05
C GLY A 104 0.89 -23.45 -4.21
N VAL A 105 0.31 -23.31 -5.40
CA VAL A 105 0.77 -24.01 -6.62
C VAL A 105 2.25 -23.72 -6.91
N ILE A 106 2.67 -22.47 -6.81
CA ILE A 106 4.07 -22.08 -7.04
C ILE A 106 4.97 -22.61 -5.92
N THR A 107 4.52 -22.56 -4.66
CA THR A 107 5.28 -23.06 -3.53
C THR A 107 5.52 -24.56 -3.65
N GLN A 108 4.50 -25.35 -4.00
CA GLN A 108 4.64 -26.79 -4.24
C GLN A 108 5.60 -27.06 -5.40
N PHE A 109 5.44 -26.36 -6.52
CA PHE A 109 6.34 -26.51 -7.67
C PHE A 109 7.81 -26.21 -7.31
N LEU A 110 8.07 -25.16 -6.53
CA LEU A 110 9.43 -24.82 -6.08
C LEU A 110 9.99 -25.87 -5.11
N ASN A 111 9.18 -26.36 -4.20
CA ASN A 111 9.59 -27.40 -3.25
C ASN A 111 9.89 -28.73 -3.94
N ASP A 112 9.03 -29.15 -4.86
CA ASP A 112 9.15 -30.44 -5.57
C ASP A 112 10.28 -30.43 -6.61
N THR A 113 10.49 -29.28 -7.29
CA THR A 113 11.49 -29.18 -8.36
C THR A 113 12.88 -28.84 -7.85
N PHE A 114 12.97 -27.95 -6.86
CA PHE A 114 14.24 -27.40 -6.37
C PHE A 114 14.58 -27.85 -4.94
N GLY A 115 13.71 -28.61 -4.27
CA GLY A 115 13.91 -29.02 -2.87
C GLY A 115 13.95 -27.85 -1.88
N LEU A 116 13.41 -26.69 -2.29
CA LEU A 116 13.35 -25.49 -1.45
C LEU A 116 12.21 -25.66 -0.45
N HIS A 117 12.54 -25.73 0.85
CA HIS A 117 11.52 -25.76 1.91
C HIS A 117 10.97 -24.35 2.15
N TYR A 118 10.25 -23.83 1.16
CA TYR A 118 9.66 -22.49 1.27
C TYR A 118 8.36 -22.54 2.07
N GLY A 119 8.34 -21.82 3.19
CA GLY A 119 7.21 -21.81 4.14
C GLY A 119 6.00 -20.95 3.71
N GLY A 120 5.98 -20.45 2.47
CA GLY A 120 4.92 -19.59 1.94
C GLY A 120 5.12 -18.09 2.22
N VAL A 121 4.30 -17.28 1.56
CA VAL A 121 4.34 -15.81 1.64
C VAL A 121 3.43 -15.35 2.77
N TYR A 122 3.97 -15.27 4.00
CA TYR A 122 3.26 -14.80 5.18
C TYR A 122 4.06 -13.75 5.96
N GLY A 123 3.39 -13.05 6.87
CA GLY A 123 3.99 -12.03 7.72
C GLY A 123 4.38 -10.77 6.95
N PHE A 124 5.39 -10.06 7.42
CA PHE A 124 5.83 -8.78 6.84
C PHE A 124 6.15 -8.87 5.34
N ALA A 125 6.96 -9.84 4.95
CA ALA A 125 7.39 -9.99 3.55
C ALA A 125 6.21 -10.28 2.61
N GLY A 126 5.27 -11.13 3.06
CA GLY A 126 4.06 -11.45 2.31
C GLY A 126 3.14 -10.25 2.12
N ILE A 127 2.91 -9.49 3.17
CA ILE A 127 2.10 -8.28 3.12
C ILE A 127 2.74 -7.25 2.16
N VAL A 128 4.05 -7.01 2.29
CA VAL A 128 4.78 -6.05 1.44
C VAL A 128 4.73 -6.48 -0.03
N LEU A 129 4.95 -7.76 -0.33
CA LEU A 129 4.88 -8.28 -1.71
C LEU A 129 3.47 -8.08 -2.28
N ALA A 130 2.43 -8.49 -1.55
CA ALA A 130 1.05 -8.36 -1.99
C ALA A 130 0.68 -6.90 -2.26
N PHE A 131 0.99 -5.99 -1.33
CA PHE A 131 0.71 -4.57 -1.51
C PHE A 131 1.51 -3.94 -2.65
N THR A 132 2.77 -4.32 -2.81
CA THR A 132 3.61 -3.81 -3.90
C THR A 132 3.00 -4.18 -5.26
N LEU A 133 2.66 -5.45 -5.44
CA LEU A 133 2.09 -5.96 -6.69
C LEU A 133 0.65 -5.46 -6.95
N GLN A 134 -0.08 -5.12 -5.90
CA GLN A 134 -1.43 -4.55 -6.01
C GLN A 134 -1.41 -3.03 -6.28
N SER A 135 -0.34 -2.33 -5.85
CA SER A 135 -0.28 -0.87 -5.89
C SER A 135 0.62 -0.29 -6.97
N PHE A 136 1.61 -1.04 -7.51
CA PHE A 136 2.46 -0.55 -8.60
C PHE A 136 1.66 -0.11 -9.85
N PRO A 137 0.50 -0.72 -10.20
CA PRO A 137 -0.27 -0.27 -11.35
C PRO A 137 -0.78 1.16 -11.21
N LEU A 138 -1.08 1.61 -9.99
CA LEU A 138 -1.48 3.00 -9.74
C LEU A 138 -0.35 3.96 -10.12
N VAL A 139 0.86 3.71 -9.62
CA VAL A 139 2.04 4.50 -9.97
C VAL A 139 2.30 4.47 -11.48
N TYR A 140 2.22 3.28 -12.07
CA TYR A 140 2.37 3.09 -13.52
C TYR A 140 1.40 3.96 -14.33
N ILE A 141 0.11 3.97 -13.99
CA ILE A 141 -0.93 4.74 -14.68
C ILE A 141 -0.63 6.24 -14.61
N TYR A 142 -0.34 6.76 -13.42
CA TYR A 142 -0.04 8.18 -13.21
C TYR A 142 1.23 8.61 -13.94
N VAL A 143 2.31 7.88 -13.77
CA VAL A 143 3.60 8.17 -14.42
C VAL A 143 3.50 8.02 -15.94
N SER A 144 2.80 7.00 -16.45
CA SER A 144 2.55 6.85 -17.89
C SER A 144 1.78 8.05 -18.48
N GLY A 145 0.79 8.57 -17.71
CA GLY A 145 0.07 9.79 -18.08
C GLY A 145 0.99 11.01 -18.14
N ALA A 146 1.83 11.20 -17.11
CA ALA A 146 2.80 12.28 -17.09
C ALA A 146 3.81 12.17 -18.25
N LEU A 147 4.35 10.97 -18.49
CA LEU A 147 5.28 10.73 -19.60
C LEU A 147 4.66 11.01 -20.97
N LYS A 148 3.37 10.74 -21.17
CA LYS A 148 2.67 11.04 -22.44
C LYS A 148 2.61 12.54 -22.73
N ASN A 149 2.52 13.36 -21.71
CA ASN A 149 2.43 14.81 -21.82
C ASN A 149 3.80 15.50 -21.91
N LEU A 150 4.91 14.76 -21.80
CA LEU A 150 6.24 15.30 -22.00
C LEU A 150 6.50 15.56 -23.48
N ASP A 151 6.95 16.79 -23.78
CA ASP A 151 7.36 17.18 -25.12
C ASP A 151 8.65 16.42 -25.51
N ASN A 152 8.59 15.76 -26.66
CA ASN A 152 9.76 15.04 -27.20
C ASN A 152 10.90 15.99 -27.59
N SER A 153 10.60 17.26 -27.85
CA SER A 153 11.62 18.27 -28.17
C SER A 153 12.71 18.39 -27.12
N LEU A 154 12.36 18.21 -25.83
CA LEU A 154 13.33 18.18 -24.71
C LEU A 154 14.31 17.02 -24.81
N ASN A 155 13.85 15.86 -25.25
CA ASN A 155 14.69 14.69 -25.44
C ASN A 155 15.61 14.85 -26.66
N GLU A 156 15.10 15.42 -27.74
CA GLU A 156 15.83 15.69 -28.99
C GLU A 156 16.89 16.77 -28.77
N ALA A 157 16.57 17.84 -28.06
CA ALA A 157 17.53 18.88 -27.69
C ALA A 157 18.66 18.33 -26.82
N ALA A 158 18.35 17.51 -25.81
CA ALA A 158 19.34 16.89 -24.97
C ALA A 158 20.24 15.91 -25.74
N GLU A 159 19.69 15.21 -26.72
CA GLU A 159 20.44 14.31 -27.59
C GLU A 159 21.41 15.09 -28.49
N SER A 160 20.94 16.19 -29.06
CA SER A 160 21.76 17.11 -29.89
C SER A 160 22.92 17.73 -29.11
N LEU A 161 22.74 17.92 -27.79
CA LEU A 161 23.79 18.38 -26.87
C LEU A 161 24.71 17.24 -26.37
N GLY A 162 24.61 16.03 -26.92
CA GLY A 162 25.46 14.89 -26.56
C GLY A 162 25.14 14.23 -25.23
N CYS A 163 23.96 14.47 -24.66
CA CYS A 163 23.55 13.83 -23.40
C CYS A 163 23.30 12.33 -23.62
N SER A 164 23.94 11.48 -22.80
CA SER A 164 23.74 10.05 -22.86
C SER A 164 22.30 9.66 -22.49
N ARG A 165 21.83 8.49 -22.96
CA ARG A 165 20.50 7.98 -22.67
C ARG A 165 20.20 7.92 -21.15
N MET A 166 21.14 7.45 -20.35
CA MET A 166 21.01 7.39 -18.89
C MET A 166 21.01 8.80 -18.28
N GLY A 167 21.83 9.71 -18.80
CA GLY A 167 21.82 11.12 -18.38
C GLY A 167 20.49 11.80 -18.61
N ARG A 168 19.82 11.56 -19.76
CA ARG A 168 18.49 12.08 -20.05
C ARG A 168 17.44 11.56 -19.07
N ILE A 169 17.50 10.27 -18.70
CA ILE A 169 16.57 9.70 -17.73
C ILE A 169 16.68 10.43 -16.39
N TRP A 170 17.88 10.50 -15.82
CA TRP A 170 18.08 11.03 -14.48
C TRP A 170 18.03 12.56 -14.38
N LYS A 171 18.48 13.27 -15.42
CA LYS A 171 18.57 14.74 -15.40
C LYS A 171 17.33 15.45 -15.96
N ILE A 172 16.53 14.77 -16.79
CA ILE A 172 15.38 15.39 -17.46
C ILE A 172 14.09 14.65 -17.11
N ILE A 173 14.00 13.36 -17.43
CA ILE A 173 12.73 12.62 -17.32
C ILE A 173 12.31 12.46 -15.86
N VAL A 174 13.19 11.94 -15.01
CA VAL A 174 12.88 11.71 -13.59
C VAL A 174 12.47 13.01 -12.88
N PRO A 175 13.19 14.14 -12.98
CA PRO A 175 12.77 15.38 -12.35
C PRO A 175 11.42 15.90 -12.86
N LEU A 176 11.14 15.77 -14.15
CA LEU A 176 9.88 16.22 -14.75
C LEU A 176 8.66 15.39 -14.31
N VAL A 177 8.83 14.10 -14.09
CA VAL A 177 7.75 13.21 -13.59
C VAL A 177 7.70 13.12 -12.07
N MET A 178 8.69 13.67 -11.36
CA MET A 178 8.78 13.60 -9.90
C MET A 178 7.53 14.10 -9.16
N PRO A 179 6.92 15.24 -9.53
CA PRO A 179 5.68 15.68 -8.86
C PRO A 179 4.56 14.66 -8.98
N THR A 180 4.39 14.05 -10.16
CA THR A 180 3.37 13.01 -10.38
C THR A 180 3.73 11.71 -9.67
N LEU A 181 5.01 11.36 -9.63
CA LEU A 181 5.50 10.19 -8.88
C LEU A 181 5.24 10.35 -7.38
N LEU A 182 5.51 11.52 -6.81
CA LEU A 182 5.23 11.80 -5.41
C LEU A 182 3.73 11.76 -5.12
N ALA A 183 2.90 12.40 -5.96
CA ALA A 183 1.46 12.38 -5.80
C ALA A 183 0.89 10.95 -5.84
N SER A 184 1.30 10.13 -6.83
CA SER A 184 0.87 8.72 -6.90
C SER A 184 1.38 7.89 -5.74
N SER A 185 2.59 8.16 -5.24
CA SER A 185 3.16 7.49 -4.07
C SER A 185 2.39 7.83 -2.79
N MET A 186 1.93 9.07 -2.62
CA MET A 186 1.05 9.45 -1.50
C MET A 186 -0.29 8.71 -1.56
N LEU A 187 -0.89 8.58 -2.75
CA LEU A 187 -2.12 7.79 -2.91
C LEU A 187 -1.90 6.30 -2.56
N VAL A 188 -0.77 5.72 -2.98
CA VAL A 188 -0.39 4.35 -2.57
C VAL A 188 -0.23 4.27 -1.07
N PHE A 189 0.47 5.24 -0.46
CA PHE A 189 0.68 5.29 0.99
C PHE A 189 -0.65 5.27 1.76
N MET A 190 -1.58 6.18 1.41
CA MET A 190 -2.88 6.26 2.07
C MET A 190 -3.69 4.97 1.91
N ARG A 191 -3.70 4.39 0.70
CA ARG A 191 -4.41 3.15 0.40
C ARG A 191 -3.85 1.97 1.20
N VAL A 192 -2.53 1.78 1.20
CA VAL A 192 -1.86 0.67 1.92
C VAL A 192 -1.99 0.84 3.43
N PHE A 193 -1.87 2.07 3.94
CA PHE A 193 -1.97 2.34 5.38
C PHE A 193 -3.38 2.05 5.92
N ALA A 194 -4.41 2.29 5.13
CA ALA A 194 -5.81 2.08 5.51
C ALA A 194 -6.32 0.65 5.24
N ASP A 195 -5.57 -0.17 4.51
CA ASP A 195 -6.01 -1.52 4.16
C ASP A 195 -5.88 -2.48 5.36
N PHE A 196 -6.99 -3.14 5.72
CA PHE A 196 -7.01 -4.16 6.76
C PHE A 196 -7.07 -5.58 6.19
N GLY A 197 -7.59 -5.74 4.95
CA GLY A 197 -7.90 -7.03 4.37
C GLY A 197 -6.66 -7.88 4.09
N THR A 198 -5.68 -7.28 3.43
CA THR A 198 -4.42 -7.97 3.09
C THR A 198 -3.64 -8.39 4.35
N PRO A 199 -3.39 -7.51 5.35
CA PRO A 199 -2.71 -7.91 6.58
C PRO A 199 -3.51 -8.91 7.43
N MET A 200 -4.84 -8.87 7.39
CA MET A 200 -5.68 -9.82 8.11
C MET A 200 -5.52 -11.25 7.57
N LEU A 201 -5.41 -11.39 6.24
CA LEU A 201 -5.32 -12.70 5.59
C LEU A 201 -3.88 -13.25 5.55
N ILE A 202 -2.89 -12.41 5.28
CA ILE A 202 -1.50 -12.83 5.03
C ILE A 202 -0.61 -12.59 6.26
N GLY A 203 -1.02 -11.68 7.17
CA GLY A 203 -0.17 -11.18 8.24
C GLY A 203 0.23 -12.21 9.29
N GLU A 204 -0.57 -13.25 9.51
CA GLU A 204 -0.40 -14.21 10.61
C GLU A 204 -0.20 -13.50 11.96
N GLY A 205 1.00 -13.52 12.51
CA GLY A 205 1.36 -12.80 13.76
C GLY A 205 1.72 -11.32 13.56
N TYR A 206 1.86 -10.84 12.33
CA TYR A 206 2.25 -9.46 12.04
C TYR A 206 1.03 -8.54 11.98
N LYS A 207 0.69 -7.96 13.14
CA LYS A 207 -0.50 -7.12 13.29
C LYS A 207 -0.23 -5.67 12.87
N THR A 208 -1.19 -5.10 12.13
CA THR A 208 -1.21 -3.69 11.70
C THR A 208 -2.33 -2.93 12.41
N LEU A 209 -2.29 -1.58 12.37
CA LEU A 209 -3.32 -0.74 12.99
C LEU A 209 -4.74 -1.03 12.49
N PRO A 210 -5.02 -1.13 11.18
CA PRO A 210 -6.35 -1.43 10.69
C PRO A 210 -6.87 -2.79 11.19
N VAL A 211 -6.02 -3.80 11.28
CA VAL A 211 -6.38 -5.12 11.86
C VAL A 211 -6.66 -5.00 13.34
N LEU A 212 -5.92 -4.17 14.07
CA LEU A 212 -6.16 -3.90 15.48
C LEU A 212 -7.54 -3.23 15.69
N ILE A 213 -7.87 -2.21 14.89
CA ILE A 213 -9.16 -1.53 14.92
C ILE A 213 -10.30 -2.54 14.72
N TYR A 214 -10.19 -3.35 13.67
CA TYR A 214 -11.18 -4.37 13.35
C TYR A 214 -11.40 -5.33 14.53
N ASN A 215 -10.30 -5.83 15.12
CA ASN A 215 -10.39 -6.75 16.25
C ASN A 215 -11.00 -6.11 17.50
N GLN A 216 -10.79 -4.82 17.72
CA GLN A 216 -11.41 -4.09 18.84
C GLN A 216 -12.92 -3.87 18.65
N PHE A 217 -13.37 -3.61 17.43
CA PHE A 217 -14.80 -3.46 17.13
C PHE A 217 -15.53 -4.80 17.12
N MET A 218 -14.90 -5.88 16.66
CA MET A 218 -15.51 -7.22 16.53
C MET A 218 -15.27 -8.12 17.73
N GLY A 219 -14.49 -7.68 18.71
CA GLY A 219 -14.17 -8.46 19.92
C GLY A 219 -15.38 -8.58 20.85
N GLU A 220 -15.95 -9.79 20.94
CA GLU A 220 -17.15 -10.07 21.72
C GLU A 220 -16.97 -9.91 23.26
N VAL A 221 -15.73 -9.88 23.79
CA VAL A 221 -15.43 -9.99 25.23
C VAL A 221 -14.97 -8.66 25.85
N SER A 222 -14.50 -7.69 25.07
CA SER A 222 -14.01 -6.39 25.58
C SER A 222 -13.95 -5.31 24.50
N GLY A 223 -14.98 -5.23 23.64
CA GLY A 223 -15.08 -4.17 22.64
C GLY A 223 -15.17 -2.80 23.33
N ASP A 224 -14.05 -2.10 23.49
CA ASP A 224 -14.02 -0.72 23.92
C ASP A 224 -14.15 0.19 22.66
N ASP A 225 -15.39 0.54 22.37
CA ASP A 225 -15.73 1.42 21.23
C ASP A 225 -14.98 2.74 21.31
N GLY A 226 -14.74 3.27 22.50
CA GLY A 226 -13.98 4.50 22.72
C GLY A 226 -12.51 4.36 22.38
N PHE A 227 -11.91 3.24 22.75
CA PHE A 227 -10.52 2.93 22.41
C PHE A 227 -10.34 2.67 20.91
N ALA A 228 -11.25 1.92 20.29
CA ALA A 228 -11.25 1.71 18.83
C ALA A 228 -11.41 3.04 18.07
N ALA A 229 -12.29 3.92 18.54
CA ALA A 229 -12.45 5.27 17.98
C ALA A 229 -11.18 6.12 18.13
N ALA A 230 -10.48 6.03 19.27
CA ALA A 230 -9.20 6.74 19.46
C ALA A 230 -8.13 6.24 18.49
N ILE A 231 -8.04 4.94 18.23
CA ILE A 231 -7.11 4.40 17.23
C ILE A 231 -7.50 4.86 15.82
N CYS A 232 -8.80 4.90 15.47
CA CYS A 232 -9.26 5.47 14.20
C CYS A 232 -8.84 6.93 14.04
N CYS A 233 -8.93 7.76 15.09
CA CYS A 233 -8.47 9.15 15.06
C CYS A 233 -6.96 9.25 14.79
N ILE A 234 -6.15 8.37 15.38
CA ILE A 234 -4.70 8.31 15.12
C ILE A 234 -4.44 7.97 13.65
N VAL A 235 -5.16 6.99 13.09
CA VAL A 235 -5.03 6.61 11.66
C VAL A 235 -5.41 7.77 10.75
N ILE A 236 -6.56 8.43 11.00
CA ILE A 236 -7.01 9.59 10.22
C ILE A 236 -5.99 10.74 10.29
N GLY A 237 -5.38 10.95 11.44
CA GLY A 237 -4.37 12.01 11.61
C GLY A 237 -3.02 11.72 10.94
N LEU A 238 -2.74 10.45 10.60
CA LEU A 238 -1.51 10.02 9.92
C LEU A 238 -1.66 9.92 8.39
N THR A 239 -2.89 9.90 7.89
CA THR A 239 -3.21 9.84 6.46
C THR A 239 -3.69 11.17 5.92
#